data_d8c0c19bb037834691f572b6cdf1c781
#
_entry.id   d8c0c19bb037834691f572b6cdf1c781
#
_cell.length_a   1.000
_cell.length_b   1.000
_cell.length_c   1.000
_cell.angle_alpha   90.00
_cell.angle_beta   90.00
_cell.angle_gamma   90.00
#
_symmetry.space_group_name_H-M   'P 1'
#
loop_
_entity.id
_entity.type
_entity.pdbx_description
1 polymer ?
#
loop_
_entity_poly.entity_id
_entity_poly.type
_entity_poly.pdbx_seq_one_letter_code
_entity_poly.pdbx_strand_id
1 'polypeptide(L)'
;MKYEELFEPILDEDEKIVEIFKPNFFRFAILSSIFIAVFLLPFFAVGLLMVLGTEDAVIGGIVTLAFALFAVLITPVCNCVRYTKTAYCYTNKRVIIRTGFIGADFEAIDFDMIGGMNVKVDFLDKLVKPNTGTIIFASPASPMIQNGQNVGRAGYSFQHVENPYEVYKRVKEYSRKNKDGNFNS
;
A
#
# COMPACT_ATOMS: atom_id res chain seq x y z
N MET A 1 11.68 18.24 -2.88
CA MET A 1 11.87 18.58 -4.29
C MET A 1 11.53 17.44 -5.26
N LYS A 2 12.20 16.30 -5.29
CA LYS A 2 11.97 15.25 -6.33
C LYS A 2 10.60 14.55 -6.29
N TYR A 3 9.85 14.63 -5.17
CA TYR A 3 8.56 13.97 -5.02
C TYR A 3 7.37 14.95 -5.07
N GLU A 4 7.57 16.24 -4.98
CA GLU A 4 6.55 17.27 -5.11
C GLU A 4 5.97 17.29 -6.52
N GLU A 5 6.82 17.19 -7.55
CA GLU A 5 6.44 17.07 -8.95
C GLU A 5 5.44 15.91 -9.24
N LEU A 6 5.43 14.89 -8.38
CA LEU A 6 4.50 13.77 -8.53
C LEU A 6 3.05 14.13 -8.26
N PHE A 7 2.80 15.20 -7.53
CA PHE A 7 1.47 15.66 -7.11
C PHE A 7 1.03 16.95 -7.81
N GLU A 8 1.96 17.67 -8.47
CA GLU A 8 1.64 18.91 -9.21
C GLU A 8 0.39 18.84 -10.08
N PRO A 9 0.12 17.73 -10.84
CA PRO A 9 -1.03 17.69 -11.74
C PRO A 9 -2.39 17.78 -11.08
N ILE A 10 -2.47 17.58 -9.75
CA ILE A 10 -3.74 17.53 -9.02
C ILE A 10 -3.84 18.55 -7.89
N LEU A 11 -2.79 19.35 -7.67
CA LEU A 11 -2.81 20.41 -6.65
C LEU A 11 -3.61 21.62 -7.17
N ASP A 12 -4.42 22.20 -6.29
CA ASP A 12 -5.07 23.48 -6.53
C ASP A 12 -4.03 24.63 -6.43
N GLU A 13 -4.34 25.81 -7.01
CA GLU A 13 -3.42 26.96 -7.04
C GLU A 13 -2.96 27.41 -5.64
N ASP A 14 -3.83 27.29 -4.62
CA ASP A 14 -3.54 27.66 -3.23
C ASP A 14 -3.17 26.47 -2.36
N GLU A 15 -2.98 25.28 -2.95
CA GLU A 15 -2.71 24.05 -2.21
C GLU A 15 -1.21 23.83 -2.04
N LYS A 16 -0.78 23.67 -0.80
CA LYS A 16 0.62 23.44 -0.45
C LYS A 16 0.79 22.08 0.21
N ILE A 17 1.74 21.31 -0.30
CA ILE A 17 2.14 20.04 0.32
C ILE A 17 2.83 20.35 1.65
N VAL A 18 2.36 19.71 2.71
CA VAL A 18 2.96 19.83 4.04
C VAL A 18 4.01 18.75 4.26
N GLU A 19 3.70 17.51 3.92
CA GLU A 19 4.64 16.39 4.06
C GLU A 19 4.33 15.27 3.05
N ILE A 20 5.40 14.60 2.59
CA ILE A 20 5.30 13.48 1.65
C ILE A 20 5.85 12.22 2.31
N PHE A 21 5.14 11.11 2.16
CA PHE A 21 5.53 9.80 2.64
C PHE A 21 5.68 8.81 1.50
N LYS A 22 6.61 7.88 1.66
CA LYS A 22 6.70 6.69 0.82
C LYS A 22 6.49 5.44 1.65
N PRO A 23 5.93 4.38 1.08
CA PRO A 23 5.95 3.08 1.75
C PRO A 23 7.38 2.61 1.98
N ASN A 24 7.61 1.83 3.01
CA ASN A 24 8.90 1.17 3.20
C ASN A 24 9.14 0.16 2.08
N PHE A 25 10.23 0.30 1.34
CA PHE A 25 10.57 -0.53 0.18
C PHE A 25 10.63 -2.02 0.52
N PHE A 26 11.31 -2.36 1.61
CA PHE A 26 11.49 -3.76 2.02
C PHE A 26 10.15 -4.42 2.31
N ARG A 27 9.26 -3.73 3.04
CA ARG A 27 7.92 -4.25 3.36
C ARG A 27 7.02 -4.34 2.13
N PHE A 28 7.03 -3.30 1.31
CA PHE A 28 6.14 -3.19 0.15
C PHE A 28 6.53 -4.15 -0.97
N ALA A 29 7.80 -4.17 -1.36
CA ALA A 29 8.27 -4.92 -2.53
C ALA A 29 8.88 -6.28 -2.16
N ILE A 30 9.83 -6.30 -1.23
CA ILE A 30 10.63 -7.50 -0.96
C ILE A 30 9.82 -8.52 -0.17
N LEU A 31 9.30 -8.13 1.00
CA LEU A 31 8.59 -9.06 1.87
C LEU A 31 7.32 -9.62 1.23
N SER A 32 6.61 -8.80 0.46
CA SER A 32 5.45 -9.24 -0.31
C SER A 32 5.83 -10.26 -1.39
N SER A 33 6.97 -10.08 -2.05
CA SER A 33 7.48 -11.03 -3.06
C SER A 33 7.93 -12.34 -2.43
N ILE A 34 8.61 -12.29 -1.27
CA ILE A 34 9.01 -13.49 -0.52
C ILE A 34 7.78 -14.29 -0.10
N PHE A 35 6.73 -13.63 0.38
CA PHE A 35 5.51 -14.31 0.79
C PHE A 35 4.86 -15.08 -0.36
N ILE A 36 4.80 -14.48 -1.56
CA ILE A 36 4.28 -15.15 -2.76
C ILE A 36 5.20 -16.31 -3.17
N ALA A 37 6.53 -16.14 -3.11
CA ALA A 37 7.47 -17.20 -3.43
C ALA A 37 7.30 -18.42 -2.51
N VAL A 38 7.14 -18.20 -1.20
CA VAL A 38 6.86 -19.25 -0.22
C VAL A 38 5.52 -19.93 -0.51
N PHE A 39 4.48 -19.16 -0.86
CA PHE A 39 3.17 -19.73 -1.24
C PHE A 39 3.24 -20.60 -2.49
N LEU A 40 4.18 -20.36 -3.40
CA LEU A 40 4.37 -21.16 -4.63
C LEU A 40 5.21 -22.43 -4.42
N LEU A 41 5.87 -22.63 -3.27
CA LEU A 41 6.66 -23.84 -3.00
C LEU A 41 5.89 -25.16 -3.21
N PRO A 42 4.63 -25.31 -2.76
CA PRO A 42 3.86 -26.52 -3.04
C PRO A 42 3.67 -26.80 -4.53
N PHE A 43 3.49 -25.76 -5.35
CA PHE A 43 3.35 -25.90 -6.79
C PHE A 43 4.66 -26.38 -7.46
N PHE A 44 5.81 -25.90 -6.96
CA PHE A 44 7.11 -26.43 -7.38
C PHE A 44 7.26 -27.90 -7.02
N ALA A 45 6.88 -28.29 -5.80
CA ALA A 45 6.95 -29.69 -5.36
C ALA A 45 6.04 -30.59 -6.21
N VAL A 46 4.79 -30.18 -6.44
CA VAL A 46 3.85 -30.94 -7.30
C VAL A 46 4.36 -31.04 -8.73
N GLY A 47 4.79 -29.92 -9.32
CA GLY A 47 5.34 -29.92 -10.67
C GLY A 47 6.54 -30.86 -10.82
N LEU A 48 7.45 -30.86 -9.82
CA LEU A 48 8.61 -31.77 -9.81
C LEU A 48 8.18 -33.23 -9.68
N LEU A 49 7.24 -33.57 -8.80
CA LEU A 49 6.72 -34.93 -8.66
C LEU A 49 6.04 -35.42 -9.93
N MET A 50 5.32 -34.55 -10.65
CA MET A 50 4.71 -34.90 -11.92
C MET A 50 5.77 -35.21 -13.01
N VAL A 51 6.86 -34.43 -13.06
CA VAL A 51 7.97 -34.66 -14.02
C VAL A 51 8.70 -35.96 -13.73
N LEU A 52 8.89 -36.31 -12.45
CA LEU A 52 9.62 -37.50 -12.02
C LEU A 52 8.75 -38.76 -11.92
N GLY A 53 7.42 -38.62 -12.00
CA GLY A 53 6.48 -39.70 -11.78
C GLY A 53 6.22 -40.57 -12.99
N THR A 54 5.32 -40.16 -13.86
CA THR A 54 4.87 -40.93 -15.02
C THR A 54 5.06 -40.16 -16.33
N GLU A 55 5.32 -40.86 -17.42
CA GLU A 55 5.52 -40.21 -18.73
C GLU A 55 4.32 -39.35 -19.15
N ASP A 56 3.11 -39.77 -18.84
CA ASP A 56 1.89 -39.06 -19.19
C ASP A 56 1.75 -37.72 -18.41
N ALA A 57 2.38 -37.58 -17.23
CA ALA A 57 2.31 -36.39 -16.39
C ALA A 57 3.43 -35.37 -16.67
N VAL A 58 4.46 -35.72 -17.41
CA VAL A 58 5.66 -34.88 -17.64
C VAL A 58 5.30 -33.51 -18.20
N ILE A 59 4.45 -33.47 -19.23
CA ILE A 59 4.05 -32.18 -19.85
C ILE A 59 3.35 -31.29 -18.86
N GLY A 60 2.40 -31.81 -18.06
CA GLY A 60 1.71 -31.09 -17.01
C GLY A 60 2.68 -30.57 -15.93
N GLY A 61 3.65 -31.38 -15.55
CA GLY A 61 4.70 -30.99 -14.59
C GLY A 61 5.56 -29.85 -15.12
N ILE A 62 6.00 -29.89 -16.35
CA ILE A 62 6.80 -28.83 -17.00
C ILE A 62 6.00 -27.51 -17.04
N VAL A 63 4.73 -27.55 -17.43
CA VAL A 63 3.85 -26.37 -17.48
C VAL A 63 3.69 -25.76 -16.09
N THR A 64 3.46 -26.60 -15.07
CA THR A 64 3.33 -26.14 -13.68
C THR A 64 4.61 -25.48 -13.17
N LEU A 65 5.77 -26.08 -13.42
CA LEU A 65 7.07 -25.51 -13.04
C LEU A 65 7.35 -24.19 -13.78
N ALA A 66 7.08 -24.12 -15.07
CA ALA A 66 7.27 -22.92 -15.87
C ALA A 66 6.39 -21.77 -15.37
N PHE A 67 5.12 -22.05 -15.05
CA PHE A 67 4.21 -21.07 -14.50
C PHE A 67 4.66 -20.57 -13.11
N ALA A 68 5.04 -21.48 -12.22
CA ALA A 68 5.51 -21.12 -10.89
C ALA A 68 6.80 -20.28 -10.96
N LEU A 69 7.75 -20.66 -11.82
CA LEU A 69 8.99 -19.92 -12.05
C LEU A 69 8.70 -18.51 -12.61
N PHE A 70 7.84 -18.41 -13.60
CA PHE A 70 7.43 -17.12 -14.17
C PHE A 70 6.80 -16.23 -13.11
N ALA A 71 5.89 -16.75 -12.28
CA ALA A 71 5.24 -15.99 -11.23
C ALA A 71 6.23 -15.47 -10.17
N VAL A 72 7.22 -16.30 -9.77
CA VAL A 72 8.26 -15.87 -8.82
C VAL A 72 9.15 -14.78 -9.41
N LEU A 73 9.47 -14.82 -10.69
CA LEU A 73 10.33 -13.82 -11.34
C LEU A 73 9.60 -12.49 -11.62
N ILE A 74 8.33 -12.56 -12.05
CA ILE A 74 7.59 -11.35 -12.42
C ILE A 74 7.09 -10.55 -11.21
N THR A 75 6.79 -11.21 -10.10
CA THR A 75 6.21 -10.56 -8.91
C THR A 75 7.11 -9.45 -8.33
N PRO A 76 8.42 -9.65 -8.09
CA PRO A 76 9.27 -8.58 -7.57
C PRO A 76 9.39 -7.42 -8.55
N VAL A 77 9.41 -7.67 -9.86
CA VAL A 77 9.43 -6.63 -10.89
C VAL A 77 8.18 -5.77 -10.80
N CYS A 78 7.00 -6.41 -10.77
CA CYS A 78 5.72 -5.71 -10.62
C CYS A 78 5.65 -4.88 -9.32
N ASN A 79 6.12 -5.45 -8.20
CA ASN A 79 6.14 -4.74 -6.92
C ASN A 79 7.10 -3.55 -6.92
N CYS A 80 8.25 -3.66 -7.57
CA CYS A 80 9.19 -2.54 -7.74
C CYS A 80 8.57 -1.41 -8.59
N VAL A 81 7.91 -1.75 -9.69
CA VAL A 81 7.21 -0.76 -10.54
C VAL A 81 6.12 -0.05 -9.73
N ARG A 82 5.28 -0.78 -9.01
CA ARG A 82 4.25 -0.20 -8.15
C ARG A 82 4.84 0.69 -7.06
N TYR A 83 5.93 0.27 -6.43
CA TYR A 83 6.61 1.06 -5.42
C TYR A 83 7.07 2.43 -5.95
N THR A 84 7.65 2.48 -7.14
CA THR A 84 8.10 3.77 -7.74
C THR A 84 6.94 4.73 -7.97
N LYS A 85 5.75 4.20 -8.27
CA LYS A 85 4.53 4.98 -8.55
C LYS A 85 3.74 5.34 -7.28
N THR A 86 3.97 4.65 -6.17
CA THR A 86 3.23 4.86 -4.92
C THR A 86 3.89 5.96 -4.07
N ALA A 87 3.12 6.95 -3.70
CA ALA A 87 3.49 8.01 -2.78
C ALA A 87 2.25 8.56 -2.08
N TYR A 88 2.44 9.08 -0.90
CA TYR A 88 1.39 9.65 -0.07
C TYR A 88 1.78 11.05 0.34
N CYS A 89 0.84 11.96 0.41
CA CYS A 89 1.08 13.27 1.01
C CYS A 89 -0.16 13.78 1.73
N TYR A 90 0.04 14.77 2.56
CA TYR A 90 -1.06 15.62 3.00
C TYR A 90 -0.70 17.08 2.73
N THR A 91 -1.71 17.83 2.39
CA THR A 91 -1.61 19.24 2.04
C THR A 91 -2.26 20.10 3.13
N ASN A 92 -2.39 21.38 2.87
CA ASN A 92 -3.17 22.27 3.73
C ASN A 92 -4.70 22.03 3.63
N LYS A 93 -5.20 21.26 2.66
CA LYS A 93 -6.64 21.02 2.43
C LYS A 93 -7.05 19.56 2.61
N ARG A 94 -6.23 18.61 2.14
CA ARG A 94 -6.62 17.20 2.01
C ARG A 94 -5.44 16.24 2.15
N VAL A 95 -5.78 14.96 2.27
CA VAL A 95 -4.86 13.84 2.17
C VAL A 95 -4.92 13.32 0.73
N ILE A 96 -3.77 13.09 0.10
CA ILE A 96 -3.64 12.62 -1.27
C ILE A 96 -2.83 11.34 -1.30
N ILE A 97 -3.36 10.35 -2.00
CA ILE A 97 -2.76 9.04 -2.19
C ILE A 97 -2.52 8.88 -3.69
N ARG A 98 -1.27 8.68 -4.06
CA ARG A 98 -0.88 8.34 -5.42
C ARG A 98 -0.49 6.87 -5.46
N THR A 99 -1.12 6.13 -6.34
CA THR A 99 -0.82 4.74 -6.64
C THR A 99 -0.77 4.52 -8.15
N GLY A 100 -0.48 3.33 -8.58
CA GLY A 100 -0.55 2.97 -10.00
C GLY A 100 0.43 1.87 -10.36
N PHE A 101 0.27 1.34 -11.55
CA PHE A 101 1.17 0.35 -12.16
C PHE A 101 1.71 0.87 -13.50
N ILE A 102 0.85 1.10 -14.47
CA ILE A 102 1.20 1.68 -15.78
C ILE A 102 1.00 3.20 -15.76
N GLY A 103 -0.12 3.66 -15.19
CA GLY A 103 -0.47 5.07 -14.99
C GLY A 103 -0.16 5.59 -13.60
N ALA A 104 -0.82 6.67 -13.25
CA ALA A 104 -0.87 7.22 -11.90
C ALA A 104 -2.33 7.47 -11.53
N ASP A 105 -2.79 6.76 -10.51
CA ASP A 105 -4.12 6.92 -9.95
C ASP A 105 -4.00 7.77 -8.69
N PHE A 106 -4.87 8.76 -8.56
CA PHE A 106 -4.91 9.65 -7.43
C PHE A 106 -6.22 9.48 -6.68
N GLU A 107 -6.13 9.32 -5.39
CA GLU A 107 -7.27 9.36 -4.48
C GLU A 107 -7.02 10.47 -3.48
N ALA A 108 -8.03 11.29 -3.24
CA ALA A 108 -7.93 12.39 -2.28
C ALA A 108 -9.14 12.38 -1.33
N ILE A 109 -8.90 12.76 -0.09
CA ILE A 109 -9.94 12.94 0.92
C ILE A 109 -9.68 14.23 1.68
N ASP A 110 -10.66 15.15 1.64
CA ASP A 110 -10.59 16.41 2.37
C ASP A 110 -10.64 16.18 3.87
N PHE A 111 -9.94 17.02 4.64
CA PHE A 111 -9.89 16.86 6.09
C PHE A 111 -11.27 16.88 6.75
N ASP A 112 -12.22 17.66 6.20
CA ASP A 112 -13.59 17.75 6.71
C ASP A 112 -14.37 16.45 6.51
N MET A 113 -14.03 15.68 5.46
CA MET A 113 -14.63 14.38 5.16
C MET A 113 -14.00 13.23 5.95
N ILE A 114 -12.92 13.46 6.69
CA ILE A 114 -12.32 12.44 7.53
C ILE A 114 -13.13 12.29 8.83
N GLY A 115 -13.94 11.22 8.89
CA GLY A 115 -14.72 10.84 10.07
C GLY A 115 -13.93 10.11 11.14
N GLY A 116 -12.80 9.48 10.76
CA GLY A 116 -11.94 8.76 11.68
C GLY A 116 -10.63 8.34 11.06
N MET A 117 -9.62 8.10 11.89
CA MET A 117 -8.32 7.58 11.47
C MET A 117 -7.92 6.41 12.35
N ASN A 118 -7.41 5.34 11.73
CA ASN A 118 -6.91 4.15 12.43
C ASN A 118 -5.49 3.79 11.95
N VAL A 119 -4.72 3.19 12.85
CA VAL A 119 -3.41 2.61 12.52
C VAL A 119 -3.53 1.09 12.63
N LYS A 120 -3.21 0.38 11.56
CA LYS A 120 -3.13 -1.07 11.51
C LYS A 120 -1.68 -1.48 11.33
N VAL A 121 -1.19 -2.35 12.22
CA VAL A 121 0.15 -2.93 12.16
C VAL A 121 -0.02 -4.44 12.06
N ASP A 122 0.26 -5.00 10.89
CA ASP A 122 0.19 -6.44 10.66
C ASP A 122 1.41 -7.15 11.23
N PHE A 123 1.35 -8.48 11.34
CA PHE A 123 2.47 -9.29 11.82
C PHE A 123 3.74 -9.06 10.99
N LEU A 124 3.60 -8.99 9.66
CA LEU A 124 4.72 -8.75 8.75
C LEU A 124 5.32 -7.34 8.90
N ASP A 125 4.51 -6.36 9.31
CA ASP A 125 4.99 -5.00 9.56
C ASP A 125 5.90 -4.93 10.79
N LYS A 126 5.69 -5.83 11.78
CA LYS A 126 6.53 -5.94 12.97
C LYS A 126 7.91 -6.55 12.69
N LEU A 127 8.05 -7.31 11.61
CA LEU A 127 9.33 -7.92 11.21
C LEU A 127 10.28 -6.91 10.56
N VAL A 128 9.76 -5.77 10.13
CA VAL A 128 10.54 -4.72 9.45
C VAL A 128 11.02 -3.68 10.47
N LYS A 129 12.26 -3.24 10.34
CA LYS A 129 12.82 -2.14 11.13
C LYS A 129 13.17 -0.98 10.21
N PRO A 130 12.69 0.25 10.47
CA PRO A 130 11.78 0.65 11.55
C PRO A 130 10.38 0.04 11.38
N ASN A 131 9.60 -0.06 12.46
CA ASN A 131 8.25 -0.60 12.42
C ASN A 131 7.43 0.10 11.34
N THR A 132 6.77 -0.69 10.50
CA THR A 132 5.88 -0.18 9.47
C THR A 132 4.42 -0.40 9.87
N GLY A 133 3.51 0.25 9.16
CA GLY A 133 2.08 0.05 9.36
C GLY A 133 1.26 0.83 8.33
N THR A 134 -0.04 0.63 8.38
CA THR A 134 -1.00 1.26 7.49
C THR A 134 -1.87 2.22 8.27
N ILE A 135 -1.95 3.47 7.82
CA ILE A 135 -2.87 4.48 8.34
C ILE A 135 -4.09 4.50 7.44
N ILE A 136 -5.25 4.30 8.03
CA ILE A 136 -6.52 4.19 7.32
C ILE A 136 -7.36 5.42 7.66
N PHE A 137 -7.86 6.09 6.62
CA PHE A 137 -8.76 7.23 6.73
C PHE A 137 -10.18 6.79 6.39
N ALA A 138 -11.12 6.99 7.31
CA ALA A 138 -12.53 6.71 7.09
C ALA A 138 -13.25 7.97 6.63
N SER A 139 -14.14 7.81 5.65
CA SER A 139 -15.08 8.85 5.25
C SER A 139 -16.51 8.35 5.37
N PRO A 140 -17.52 9.24 5.36
CA PRO A 140 -18.92 8.83 5.31
C PRO A 140 -19.25 7.99 4.08
N ALA A 141 -18.56 8.21 2.95
CA ALA A 141 -18.73 7.45 1.71
C ALA A 141 -17.99 6.09 1.73
N SER A 142 -16.99 5.96 2.60
CA SER A 142 -16.20 4.72 2.77
C SER A 142 -16.01 4.45 4.27
N PRO A 143 -17.07 4.06 4.98
CA PRO A 143 -17.00 3.82 6.42
C PRO A 143 -16.07 2.65 6.72
N MET A 144 -15.34 2.74 7.83
CA MET A 144 -14.65 1.58 8.38
C MET A 144 -15.71 0.57 8.83
N ILE A 145 -15.85 -0.52 8.08
CA ILE A 145 -16.66 -1.65 8.53
C ILE A 145 -15.84 -2.37 9.58
N GLN A 146 -16.13 -2.09 10.83
CA GLN A 146 -15.53 -2.72 11.99
C GLN A 146 -16.28 -4.03 12.30
N ASN A 147 -16.21 -4.98 11.36
CA ASN A 147 -16.56 -6.37 11.65
C ASN A 147 -15.25 -7.12 11.90
N GLY A 148 -15.09 -7.62 13.09
CA GLY A 148 -13.95 -8.24 13.78
C GLY A 148 -12.91 -9.08 13.02
N GLN A 149 -12.90 -9.15 11.70
CA GLN A 149 -11.92 -9.87 10.89
C GLN A 149 -11.50 -9.20 9.58
N ASN A 150 -12.24 -8.21 9.10
CA ASN A 150 -11.83 -7.47 7.91
C ASN A 150 -12.04 -5.99 8.17
N VAL A 151 -10.96 -5.29 8.45
CA VAL A 151 -10.89 -3.86 8.13
C VAL A 151 -10.90 -3.84 6.60
N GLY A 152 -12.12 -3.87 6.05
CA GLY A 152 -12.35 -3.79 4.62
C GLY A 152 -11.63 -2.55 4.11
N ARG A 153 -11.19 -2.56 2.86
CA ARG A 153 -10.59 -1.44 2.16
C ARG A 153 -11.38 -0.17 2.43
N ALA A 154 -11.01 0.57 3.47
CA ALA A 154 -11.26 1.98 3.46
C ALA A 154 -10.50 2.48 2.23
N GLY A 155 -11.18 3.16 1.30
CA GLY A 155 -10.60 3.56 0.03
C GLY A 155 -9.32 4.39 0.19
N TYR A 156 -9.14 5.02 1.35
CA TYR A 156 -8.03 5.94 1.61
C TYR A 156 -7.09 5.36 2.67
N SER A 157 -5.86 5.02 2.27
CA SER A 157 -4.87 4.52 3.24
C SER A 157 -3.42 4.79 2.83
N PHE A 158 -2.58 5.16 3.81
CA PHE A 158 -1.13 5.18 3.67
C PHE A 158 -0.60 3.81 4.08
N GLN A 159 -0.22 2.99 3.11
CA GLN A 159 0.20 1.61 3.32
C GLN A 159 1.69 1.53 3.62
N HIS A 160 2.06 0.70 4.61
CA HIS A 160 3.44 0.35 4.94
C HIS A 160 4.36 1.56 5.17
N VAL A 161 3.84 2.63 5.76
CA VAL A 161 4.65 3.79 6.16
C VAL A 161 5.48 3.46 7.39
N GLU A 162 6.67 4.05 7.48
CA GLU A 162 7.55 3.94 8.63
C GLU A 162 7.01 4.77 9.78
N ASN A 163 7.20 4.26 11.02
CA ASN A 163 6.74 4.91 12.25
C ASN A 163 5.28 5.38 12.18
N PRO A 164 4.32 4.48 11.90
CA PRO A 164 2.95 4.84 11.56
C PRO A 164 2.24 5.62 12.67
N TYR A 165 2.60 5.41 13.93
CA TYR A 165 2.02 6.14 15.07
C TYR A 165 2.43 7.62 15.10
N GLU A 166 3.67 7.92 14.69
CA GLU A 166 4.15 9.31 14.62
C GLU A 166 3.50 10.04 13.44
N VAL A 167 3.44 9.39 12.28
CA VAL A 167 2.75 9.93 11.10
C VAL A 167 1.27 10.17 11.43
N TYR A 168 0.60 9.21 12.08
CA TYR A 168 -0.77 9.36 12.53
C TYR A 168 -0.97 10.58 13.43
N LYS A 169 -0.08 10.78 14.43
CA LYS A 169 -0.18 11.93 15.34
C LYS A 169 -0.05 13.26 14.59
N ARG A 170 0.93 13.35 13.65
CA ARG A 170 1.14 14.56 12.84
C ARG A 170 -0.07 14.87 11.96
N VAL A 171 -0.56 13.92 11.20
CA VAL A 171 -1.72 14.09 10.32
C VAL A 171 -2.97 14.44 11.15
N LYS A 172 -3.19 13.78 12.29
CA LYS A 172 -4.33 14.04 13.16
C LYS A 172 -4.29 15.45 13.77
N GLU A 173 -3.13 15.86 14.24
CA GLU A 173 -2.96 17.22 14.80
C GLU A 173 -3.21 18.28 13.73
N TYR A 174 -2.69 18.04 12.52
CA TYR A 174 -2.89 18.95 11.39
C TYR A 174 -4.36 19.03 10.96
N SER A 175 -5.04 17.88 10.86
CA SER A 175 -6.47 17.82 10.57
C SER A 175 -7.33 18.57 11.60
N ARG A 176 -6.97 18.50 12.89
CA ARG A 176 -7.68 19.25 13.94
C ARG A 176 -7.48 20.75 13.79
N LYS A 177 -6.25 21.21 13.59
CA LYS A 177 -5.95 22.63 13.41
C LYS A 177 -6.72 23.22 12.22
N ASN A 178 -6.84 22.46 11.12
CA ASN A 178 -7.62 22.88 9.96
C ASN A 178 -9.12 22.98 10.27
N LYS A 179 -9.68 21.99 10.98
CA LYS A 179 -11.09 22.02 11.38
C LYS A 179 -11.39 23.19 12.32
N ASP A 180 -10.52 23.42 13.31
CA ASP A 180 -10.69 24.52 14.28
C ASP A 180 -10.49 25.90 13.62
N GLY A 181 -9.63 26.03 12.61
CA GLY A 181 -9.41 27.25 11.83
C GLY A 181 -10.58 27.65 10.93
N ASN A 182 -11.30 26.68 10.38
CA ASN A 182 -12.49 26.93 9.56
C ASN A 182 -13.74 27.34 10.38
N PHE A 183 -13.75 27.11 11.68
CA PHE A 183 -14.84 27.55 12.57
C PHE A 183 -14.72 29.03 13.01
N ASN A 184 -13.56 29.65 12.79
CA ASN A 184 -13.27 31.02 13.22
C ASN A 184 -13.20 32.04 12.05
N SER A 185 -13.55 31.63 10.85
CA SER A 185 -13.70 32.47 9.65
C SER A 185 -15.16 32.50 9.20
#